data_be8c898582f0a86831dffdb845675069
#
_entry.id   be8c898582f0a86831dffdb845675069
#
_cell.length_a   1.000
_cell.length_b   1.000
_cell.length_c   1.000
_cell.angle_alpha   90.00
_cell.angle_beta   90.00
_cell.angle_gamma   90.00
#
_symmetry.space_group_name_H-M   'P 1'
#
loop_
_entity.id
_entity.type
_entity.pdbx_description
1 polymer ?
#
loop_
_entity_poly.entity_id
_entity_poly.type
_entity_poly.pdbx_seq_one_letter_code
_entity_poly.pdbx_strand_id
1 'polypeptide(L)'
;MPQGTFFFFIWTTPPATFLARHYRCIESICRHHPRGVIRGLSNTLPTSFFDELKRADVACDVEIERYDLAQLVQGSIAQVWYDFRRFWNRSAFFPNHEADLLRLLTLRDRGGTYVDTDVVFVSPLALGPGCPNAVGIEAGDGGMGATQAAQQAKAGRASFDASTAVLCNAVMHFQAGAPLLQRAIDAFVRGYVPYTPGLSMLELHALGQWGAMGPVLLSRMVHGAPPGEGTCVLERNVLFPLEPGETASYFGPWDARRDAPVWERLHTRAVAVHLWNALTKATSITCGSLVHRLLEENCVVCKRLGCESIEKLA
;
A
#
# COMPACT_ATOMS: atom_id res chain seq x y z
N MET A 1 6.32 27.65 8.01
CA MET A 1 5.13 27.00 7.46
C MET A 1 5.16 25.55 7.90
N PRO A 2 4.10 24.95 8.42
CA PRO A 2 4.11 23.51 8.66
C PRO A 2 4.42 22.84 7.33
N GLN A 3 5.46 22.03 7.29
CA GLN A 3 5.81 21.23 6.12
C GLN A 3 4.60 20.35 5.76
N GLY A 4 4.19 20.35 4.48
CA GLY A 4 3.11 19.52 4.01
C GLY A 4 3.42 18.05 4.31
N THR A 5 2.38 17.26 4.59
CA THR A 5 2.54 15.81 4.82
C THR A 5 3.15 15.17 3.58
N PHE A 6 4.25 14.44 3.78
CA PHE A 6 4.93 13.75 2.69
C PHE A 6 4.31 12.37 2.46
N PHE A 7 3.91 12.11 1.22
CA PHE A 7 3.41 10.82 0.74
C PHE A 7 4.30 10.30 -0.37
N PHE A 8 4.38 9.00 -0.52
CA PHE A 8 4.97 8.40 -1.71
C PHE A 8 4.33 7.06 -2.06
N PHE A 9 4.41 6.73 -3.33
CA PHE A 9 4.02 5.44 -3.88
C PHE A 9 5.13 4.89 -4.78
N ILE A 10 5.06 3.61 -5.12
CA ILE A 10 6.04 2.93 -5.95
C ILE A 10 5.35 2.35 -7.17
N TRP A 11 5.95 2.53 -8.36
CA TRP A 11 5.49 1.91 -9.58
C TRP A 11 6.65 1.40 -10.42
N THR A 12 6.78 0.07 -10.52
CA THR A 12 7.92 -0.60 -11.18
C THR A 12 7.54 -1.26 -12.51
N THR A 13 6.24 -1.38 -12.80
CA THR A 13 5.73 -2.04 -14.00
C THR A 13 5.55 -1.07 -15.18
N PRO A 14 5.32 -1.55 -16.42
CA PRO A 14 5.15 -0.66 -17.59
C PRO A 14 4.02 0.37 -17.39
N PRO A 15 4.13 1.59 -17.96
CA PRO A 15 3.13 2.65 -17.83
C PRO A 15 1.71 2.21 -18.26
N ALA A 16 1.60 1.36 -19.29
CA ALA A 16 0.31 0.85 -19.75
C ALA A 16 -0.47 0.03 -18.72
N THR A 17 0.20 -0.41 -17.64
CA THR A 17 -0.44 -1.13 -16.54
C THR A 17 -0.91 -0.21 -15.41
N PHE A 18 -0.58 1.09 -15.46
CA PHE A 18 -1.08 2.10 -14.54
C PHE A 18 -2.46 2.56 -15.00
N LEU A 19 -3.49 1.90 -14.51
CA LEU A 19 -4.88 2.13 -14.93
C LEU A 19 -5.44 3.42 -14.34
N ALA A 20 -6.54 3.92 -14.90
CA ALA A 20 -7.25 5.09 -14.40
C ALA A 20 -7.61 4.97 -12.91
N ARG A 21 -7.98 3.78 -12.43
CA ARG A 21 -8.25 3.55 -11.00
C ARG A 21 -7.05 3.89 -10.10
N HIS A 22 -5.82 3.58 -10.53
CA HIS A 22 -4.61 3.93 -9.78
C HIS A 22 -4.41 5.45 -9.75
N TYR A 23 -4.67 6.11 -10.89
CA TYR A 23 -4.60 7.57 -10.97
C TYR A 23 -5.59 8.23 -10.00
N ARG A 24 -6.83 7.73 -9.94
CA ARG A 24 -7.87 8.21 -9.02
C ARG A 24 -7.49 7.99 -7.55
N CYS A 25 -6.81 6.89 -7.23
CA CYS A 25 -6.28 6.68 -5.89
C CYS A 25 -5.27 7.77 -5.50
N ILE A 26 -4.36 8.16 -6.41
CA ILE A 26 -3.42 9.27 -6.15
C ILE A 26 -4.15 10.61 -6.04
N GLU A 27 -5.17 10.88 -6.87
CA GLU A 27 -5.99 12.09 -6.74
C GLU A 27 -6.67 12.19 -5.38
N SER A 28 -7.11 11.08 -4.80
CA SER A 28 -7.73 11.05 -3.48
C SER A 28 -6.79 11.54 -2.38
N ILE A 29 -5.48 11.28 -2.51
CA ILE A 29 -4.50 11.84 -1.57
C ILE A 29 -4.52 13.38 -1.67
N CYS A 30 -4.47 13.92 -2.88
CA CYS A 30 -4.55 15.37 -3.10
C CYS A 30 -5.85 15.98 -2.56
N ARG A 31 -6.95 15.30 -2.75
CA ARG A 31 -8.28 15.73 -2.28
C ARG A 31 -8.32 15.92 -0.77
N HIS A 32 -7.77 14.98 -0.04
CA HIS A 32 -7.84 14.94 1.42
C HIS A 32 -6.62 15.55 2.13
N HIS A 33 -5.52 15.75 1.39
CA HIS A 33 -4.30 16.35 1.92
C HIS A 33 -3.88 17.55 1.05
N PRO A 34 -4.68 18.63 1.02
CA PRO A 34 -4.30 19.84 0.32
C PRO A 34 -2.96 20.34 0.90
N ARG A 35 -2.00 20.67 0.07
CA ARG A 35 -0.59 20.95 0.39
C ARG A 35 0.26 19.68 0.70
N GLY A 36 -0.24 18.48 0.46
CA GLY A 36 0.55 17.26 0.49
C GLY A 36 1.63 17.27 -0.59
N VAL A 37 2.79 16.71 -0.25
CA VAL A 37 3.88 16.46 -1.20
C VAL A 37 3.86 14.97 -1.52
N ILE A 38 3.60 14.62 -2.78
CA ILE A 38 3.47 13.23 -3.23
C ILE A 38 4.58 12.92 -4.22
N ARG A 39 5.35 11.88 -3.97
CA ARG A 39 6.41 11.40 -4.89
C ARG A 39 6.10 9.99 -5.37
N GLY A 40 5.96 9.85 -6.68
CA GLY A 40 5.87 8.54 -7.33
C GLY A 40 7.26 8.03 -7.67
N LEU A 41 7.78 7.06 -6.91
CA LEU A 41 9.07 6.44 -7.21
C LEU A 41 8.89 5.47 -8.38
N SER A 42 9.35 5.89 -9.56
CA SER A 42 9.19 5.08 -10.77
C SER A 42 10.27 5.33 -11.81
N ASN A 43 10.85 4.25 -12.31
CA ASN A 43 11.76 4.28 -13.45
C ASN A 43 11.05 4.02 -14.80
N THR A 44 9.73 3.80 -14.77
CA THR A 44 8.93 3.48 -15.95
C THR A 44 7.96 4.60 -16.34
N LEU A 45 7.25 5.22 -15.38
CA LEU A 45 6.33 6.32 -15.66
C LEU A 45 7.09 7.56 -16.16
N PRO A 46 6.58 8.32 -17.13
CA PRO A 46 7.17 9.59 -17.54
C PRO A 46 7.08 10.62 -16.39
N THR A 47 8.00 11.56 -16.32
CA THR A 47 7.99 12.63 -15.30
C THR A 47 6.80 13.55 -15.42
N SER A 48 6.21 13.67 -16.63
CA SER A 48 4.99 14.43 -16.94
C SER A 48 3.68 13.70 -16.61
N PHE A 49 3.74 12.49 -16.04
CA PHE A 49 2.57 11.62 -15.89
C PHE A 49 1.40 12.26 -15.13
N PHE A 50 1.69 13.12 -14.16
CA PHE A 50 0.68 13.83 -13.36
C PHE A 50 0.57 15.32 -13.68
N ASP A 51 1.01 15.78 -14.85
CA ASP A 51 0.96 17.20 -15.24
C ASP A 51 -0.48 17.74 -15.33
N GLU A 52 -1.46 16.89 -15.65
CA GLU A 52 -2.86 17.28 -15.63
C GLU A 52 -3.33 17.61 -14.21
N LEU A 53 -2.96 16.80 -13.22
CA LEU A 53 -3.27 17.04 -11.83
C LEU A 53 -2.60 18.31 -11.32
N LYS A 54 -1.36 18.60 -11.73
CA LYS A 54 -0.67 19.86 -11.42
C LYS A 54 -1.39 21.09 -12.00
N ARG A 55 -1.97 20.96 -13.21
CA ARG A 55 -2.70 22.06 -13.87
C ARG A 55 -4.09 22.30 -13.29
N ALA A 56 -4.63 21.38 -12.55
CA ALA A 56 -5.99 21.44 -12.00
C ALA A 56 -6.13 22.39 -10.79
N ASP A 57 -5.16 23.24 -10.51
CA ASP A 57 -5.13 24.18 -9.37
C ASP A 57 -5.40 23.48 -8.00
N VAL A 58 -4.90 22.27 -7.89
CA VAL A 58 -4.94 21.51 -6.65
C VAL A 58 -3.73 21.90 -5.83
N ALA A 59 -3.93 22.26 -4.59
CA ALA A 59 -2.85 22.69 -3.71
C ALA A 59 -1.91 21.54 -3.27
N CYS A 60 -1.84 20.41 -3.99
CA CYS A 60 -0.90 19.33 -3.72
C CYS A 60 0.21 19.28 -4.79
N ASP A 61 1.39 18.83 -4.38
CA ASP A 61 2.56 18.70 -5.24
C ASP A 61 2.81 17.23 -5.56
N VAL A 62 2.49 16.81 -6.81
CA VAL A 62 2.65 15.41 -7.28
C VAL A 62 3.73 15.34 -8.34
N GLU A 63 4.76 14.52 -8.14
CA GLU A 63 5.84 14.31 -9.10
C GLU A 63 6.28 12.85 -9.19
N ILE A 64 6.73 12.45 -10.38
CA ILE A 64 7.47 11.21 -10.58
C ILE A 64 8.95 11.47 -10.33
N GLU A 65 9.49 10.74 -9.36
CA GLU A 65 10.90 10.76 -9.00
C GLU A 65 11.58 9.47 -9.48
N ARG A 66 12.71 9.61 -10.17
CA ARG A 66 13.56 8.47 -10.51
C ARG A 66 14.34 8.03 -9.28
N TYR A 67 14.51 6.73 -9.13
CA TYR A 67 15.32 6.17 -8.06
C TYR A 67 16.45 5.30 -8.63
N ASP A 68 17.56 5.31 -7.91
CA ASP A 68 18.66 4.37 -8.14
C ASP A 68 18.74 3.43 -6.93
N LEU A 69 18.31 2.18 -7.13
CA LEU A 69 18.32 1.19 -6.06
C LEU A 69 19.74 0.91 -5.56
N ALA A 70 20.77 0.99 -6.45
CA ALA A 70 22.15 0.81 -6.03
C ALA A 70 22.58 1.88 -5.03
N GLN A 71 22.19 3.13 -5.25
CA GLN A 71 22.48 4.22 -4.33
C GLN A 71 21.70 4.07 -3.00
N LEU A 72 20.44 3.67 -3.07
CA LEU A 72 19.59 3.50 -1.87
C LEU A 72 20.10 2.41 -0.93
N VAL A 73 20.71 1.36 -1.46
CA VAL A 73 21.24 0.25 -0.64
C VAL A 73 22.70 0.46 -0.23
N GLN A 74 23.41 1.40 -0.84
CA GLN A 74 24.83 1.61 -0.64
C GLN A 74 25.18 1.83 0.84
N GLY A 75 26.16 1.07 1.34
CA GLY A 75 26.61 1.15 2.72
C GLY A 75 25.65 0.57 3.75
N SER A 76 24.55 -0.05 3.31
CA SER A 76 23.60 -0.75 4.19
C SER A 76 23.69 -2.27 4.00
N ILE A 77 23.10 -3.04 4.92
CA ILE A 77 23.00 -4.51 4.78
C ILE A 77 22.23 -4.91 3.49
N ALA A 78 21.34 -4.05 3.00
CA ALA A 78 20.58 -4.29 1.78
C ALA A 78 21.47 -4.34 0.51
N GLN A 79 22.71 -3.84 0.59
CA GLN A 79 23.71 -3.99 -0.47
C GLN A 79 23.93 -5.48 -0.81
N VAL A 80 23.98 -6.35 0.19
CA VAL A 80 24.14 -7.79 0.00
C VAL A 80 23.01 -8.36 -0.84
N TRP A 81 21.77 -7.99 -0.52
CA TRP A 81 20.60 -8.41 -1.31
C TRP A 81 20.70 -7.90 -2.76
N TYR A 82 21.05 -6.64 -2.95
CA TYR A 82 21.18 -6.01 -4.26
C TYR A 82 22.27 -6.69 -5.12
N ASP A 83 23.42 -7.00 -4.55
CA ASP A 83 24.53 -7.63 -5.27
C ASP A 83 24.16 -9.02 -5.80
N PHE A 84 23.31 -9.72 -5.08
CA PHE A 84 22.81 -11.04 -5.46
C PHE A 84 21.45 -11.01 -6.20
N ARG A 85 20.88 -9.83 -6.53
CA ARG A 85 19.55 -9.72 -7.13
C ARG A 85 19.37 -10.50 -8.43
N ARG A 86 20.42 -10.72 -9.20
CA ARG A 86 20.38 -11.58 -10.41
C ARG A 86 19.93 -13.03 -10.14
N PHE A 87 20.05 -13.49 -8.92
CA PHE A 87 19.53 -14.80 -8.49
C PHE A 87 18.08 -14.72 -8.07
N TRP A 88 17.70 -13.60 -7.41
CA TRP A 88 16.36 -13.38 -6.90
C TRP A 88 15.37 -13.00 -7.99
N ASN A 89 15.79 -12.31 -9.05
CA ASN A 89 14.92 -11.83 -10.14
C ASN A 89 14.26 -12.95 -10.95
N ARG A 90 14.63 -14.21 -10.72
CA ARG A 90 13.97 -15.39 -11.26
C ARG A 90 12.68 -15.78 -10.50
N SER A 91 12.51 -15.28 -9.28
CA SER A 91 11.30 -15.50 -8.50
C SER A 91 10.12 -14.74 -9.11
N ALA A 92 8.95 -15.37 -9.19
CA ALA A 92 7.71 -14.72 -9.60
C ALA A 92 7.33 -13.56 -8.68
N PHE A 93 7.84 -13.53 -7.45
CA PHE A 93 7.56 -12.52 -6.43
C PHE A 93 8.62 -11.43 -6.33
N PHE A 94 9.69 -11.51 -7.13
CA PHE A 94 10.77 -10.55 -7.09
C PHE A 94 10.30 -9.09 -7.22
N PRO A 95 9.42 -8.72 -8.18
CA PRO A 95 8.96 -7.34 -8.31
C PRO A 95 8.22 -6.83 -7.05
N ASN A 96 7.48 -7.70 -6.38
CA ASN A 96 6.80 -7.36 -5.13
C ASN A 96 7.81 -7.15 -3.99
N HIS A 97 8.77 -8.06 -3.85
CA HIS A 97 9.80 -7.98 -2.81
C HIS A 97 10.74 -6.79 -3.03
N GLU A 98 11.06 -6.44 -4.29
CA GLU A 98 11.83 -5.23 -4.59
C GLU A 98 11.03 -3.97 -4.16
N ALA A 99 9.74 -3.92 -4.46
CA ALA A 99 8.88 -2.84 -4.00
C ALA A 99 8.77 -2.80 -2.46
N ASP A 100 8.68 -3.96 -1.80
CA ASP A 100 8.67 -4.06 -0.33
C ASP A 100 9.97 -3.52 0.28
N LEU A 101 11.13 -3.86 -0.28
CA LEU A 101 12.41 -3.30 0.17
C LEU A 101 12.48 -1.79 -0.08
N LEU A 102 12.09 -1.35 -1.27
CA LEU A 102 12.15 0.06 -1.66
C LEU A 102 11.28 0.94 -0.74
N ARG A 103 10.07 0.48 -0.35
CA ARG A 103 9.22 1.22 0.60
C ARG A 103 9.85 1.32 1.99
N LEU A 104 10.50 0.25 2.47
CA LEU A 104 11.18 0.27 3.76
C LEU A 104 12.39 1.21 3.75
N LEU A 105 13.22 1.18 2.71
CA LEU A 105 14.37 2.06 2.54
C LEU A 105 13.94 3.53 2.48
N THR A 106 12.91 3.82 1.68
CA THR A 106 12.41 5.20 1.52
C THR A 106 11.83 5.74 2.83
N LEU A 107 11.03 4.94 3.54
CA LEU A 107 10.50 5.33 4.86
C LEU A 107 11.62 5.54 5.87
N ARG A 108 12.65 4.67 5.88
CA ARG A 108 13.80 4.82 6.79
C ARG A 108 14.52 6.14 6.54
N ASP A 109 14.75 6.49 5.29
CA ASP A 109 15.61 7.62 4.94
C ASP A 109 14.86 8.96 4.97
N ARG A 110 13.60 8.97 4.55
CA ARG A 110 12.81 10.22 4.38
C ARG A 110 11.67 10.34 5.39
N GLY A 111 11.19 9.22 5.94
CA GLY A 111 9.93 9.20 6.68
C GLY A 111 8.72 9.48 5.79
N GLY A 112 7.58 9.80 6.40
CA GLY A 112 6.35 10.13 5.71
C GLY A 112 5.38 8.96 5.61
N THR A 113 4.51 8.98 4.60
CA THR A 113 3.46 7.97 4.40
C THR A 113 3.65 7.27 3.06
N TYR A 114 3.95 5.98 3.10
CA TYR A 114 3.84 5.11 1.93
C TYR A 114 2.38 4.74 1.67
N VAL A 115 1.98 4.72 0.40
CA VAL A 115 0.63 4.35 -0.02
C VAL A 115 0.71 3.49 -1.28
N ASP A 116 0.04 2.32 -1.28
CA ASP A 116 -0.17 1.54 -2.51
C ASP A 116 -1.08 2.30 -3.48
N THR A 117 -0.86 2.12 -4.79
CA THR A 117 -1.61 2.84 -5.84
C THR A 117 -3.06 2.41 -6.00
N ASP A 118 -3.52 1.47 -5.22
CA ASP A 118 -4.91 0.98 -5.15
C ASP A 118 -5.60 1.30 -3.81
N VAL A 119 -5.10 2.31 -3.11
CA VAL A 119 -5.69 2.85 -1.88
C VAL A 119 -6.36 4.20 -2.16
N VAL A 120 -7.64 4.30 -1.85
CA VAL A 120 -8.44 5.53 -1.96
C VAL A 120 -8.54 6.17 -0.58
N PHE A 121 -8.09 7.41 -0.42
CA PHE A 121 -8.38 8.20 0.77
C PHE A 121 -9.81 8.74 0.71
N VAL A 122 -10.53 8.67 1.82
CA VAL A 122 -11.90 9.16 1.99
C VAL A 122 -11.98 10.24 3.07
N SER A 123 -10.91 10.37 3.86
CA SER A 123 -10.73 11.46 4.81
C SER A 123 -9.23 11.70 5.08
N PRO A 124 -8.85 12.83 5.70
CA PRO A 124 -7.45 13.09 6.02
C PRO A 124 -6.85 12.07 6.98
N LEU A 125 -5.62 11.60 6.71
CA LEU A 125 -4.84 10.84 7.67
C LEU A 125 -4.27 11.81 8.72
N ALA A 126 -4.95 11.91 9.85
CA ALA A 126 -4.57 12.74 10.97
C ALA A 126 -4.06 11.87 12.13
N LEU A 127 -2.75 11.70 12.24
CA LEU A 127 -2.12 10.99 13.34
C LEU A 127 -1.85 11.96 14.49
N GLY A 128 -2.25 11.57 15.69
CA GLY A 128 -1.98 12.37 16.90
C GLY A 128 -0.49 12.36 17.30
N PRO A 129 -0.06 13.30 18.15
CA PRO A 129 1.33 13.42 18.58
C PRO A 129 1.86 12.17 19.31
N GLY A 130 0.98 11.34 19.86
CA GLY A 130 1.34 10.05 20.48
C GLY A 130 1.50 8.89 19.47
N CYS A 131 1.35 9.16 18.18
CA CYS A 131 1.37 8.15 17.12
C CYS A 131 2.36 8.53 16.00
N PRO A 132 3.68 8.56 16.29
CA PRO A 132 4.70 8.99 15.33
C PRO A 132 4.90 8.00 14.18
N ASN A 133 4.55 6.73 14.40
CA ASN A 133 4.58 5.66 13.41
C ASN A 133 3.24 4.94 13.44
N ALA A 134 2.71 4.57 12.27
CA ALA A 134 1.40 3.93 12.19
C ALA A 134 1.34 2.91 11.05
N VAL A 135 0.67 1.81 11.32
CA VAL A 135 0.32 0.76 10.37
C VAL A 135 -1.11 0.30 10.63
N GLY A 136 -1.78 -0.26 9.65
CA GLY A 136 -3.15 -0.73 9.80
C GLY A 136 -3.26 -2.24 9.84
N ILE A 137 -4.30 -2.73 10.49
CA ILE A 137 -4.67 -4.14 10.53
C ILE A 137 -5.33 -4.54 9.21
N GLU A 138 -4.83 -5.60 8.60
CA GLU A 138 -5.44 -6.25 7.43
C GLU A 138 -6.51 -7.27 7.85
N ALA A 139 -6.13 -8.17 8.75
CA ALA A 139 -7.01 -9.22 9.26
C ALA A 139 -6.70 -9.55 10.72
N GLY A 140 -7.70 -10.01 11.46
CA GLY A 140 -7.52 -10.57 12.79
C GLY A 140 -7.10 -12.05 12.73
N ASP A 141 -6.46 -12.52 13.79
CA ASP A 141 -5.99 -13.91 14.06
C ASP A 141 -4.69 -14.30 13.35
N GLY A 142 -3.63 -14.09 14.12
CA GLY A 142 -2.25 -14.30 13.81
C GLY A 142 -1.86 -15.59 13.12
N GLY A 143 -1.02 -15.45 12.13
CA GLY A 143 -0.19 -16.52 11.59
C GLY A 143 -0.63 -17.14 10.29
N MET A 144 -1.74 -16.72 9.71
CA MET A 144 -2.21 -17.23 8.42
C MET A 144 -2.15 -16.17 7.32
N GLY A 145 -1.77 -16.55 6.11
CA GLY A 145 -1.83 -15.68 4.95
C GLY A 145 -3.24 -15.11 4.75
N ALA A 146 -3.36 -13.93 4.13
CA ALA A 146 -4.62 -13.16 3.96
C ALA A 146 -5.82 -14.02 3.49
N THR A 147 -5.57 -15.06 2.69
CA THR A 147 -6.59 -16.02 2.21
C THR A 147 -7.11 -16.95 3.31
N GLN A 148 -6.27 -17.35 4.26
CA GLN A 148 -6.65 -18.23 5.36
C GLN A 148 -7.30 -17.45 6.51
N ALA A 149 -6.83 -16.22 6.78
CA ALA A 149 -7.45 -15.32 7.74
C ALA A 149 -8.88 -14.96 7.32
N ALA A 150 -9.14 -14.74 6.03
CA ALA A 150 -10.49 -14.50 5.49
C ALA A 150 -11.42 -15.72 5.65
N GLN A 151 -10.88 -16.95 5.58
CA GLN A 151 -11.66 -18.16 5.81
C GLN A 151 -12.01 -18.39 7.29
N GLN A 152 -11.15 -17.97 8.22
CA GLN A 152 -11.43 -18.08 9.66
C GLN A 152 -12.34 -16.97 10.20
N ALA A 153 -12.27 -15.75 9.64
CA ALA A 153 -13.21 -14.68 9.96
C ALA A 153 -14.66 -15.07 9.65
N LYS A 154 -14.89 -15.87 8.60
CA LYS A 154 -16.20 -16.46 8.29
C LYS A 154 -16.71 -17.45 9.36
N ALA A 155 -15.82 -17.98 10.19
CA ALA A 155 -16.19 -18.96 11.22
C ALA A 155 -16.62 -18.35 12.57
N GLY A 156 -16.74 -17.02 12.66
CA GLY A 156 -17.28 -16.34 13.86
C GLY A 156 -16.43 -16.51 15.11
N ARG A 157 -15.13 -16.73 14.99
CA ARG A 157 -14.22 -16.98 16.11
C ARG A 157 -13.50 -15.71 16.54
N ALA A 158 -13.65 -15.42 17.83
CA ALA A 158 -12.70 -14.79 18.74
C ALA A 158 -12.68 -13.26 18.86
N SER A 159 -12.44 -12.86 20.09
CA SER A 159 -11.96 -11.55 20.52
C SER A 159 -10.69 -11.16 19.73
N PHE A 160 -10.68 -9.99 19.17
CA PHE A 160 -9.58 -9.39 18.45
C PHE A 160 -8.36 -9.23 19.41
N ASP A 161 -7.26 -9.91 19.10
CA ASP A 161 -5.96 -9.70 19.74
C ASP A 161 -5.04 -8.96 18.76
N ALA A 162 -4.76 -7.70 19.07
CA ALA A 162 -3.88 -6.87 18.24
C ALA A 162 -2.45 -7.42 18.12
N SER A 163 -2.01 -8.25 19.07
CA SER A 163 -0.66 -8.85 19.08
C SER A 163 -0.52 -9.99 18.07
N THR A 164 -1.63 -10.49 17.55
CA THR A 164 -1.67 -11.58 16.57
C THR A 164 -2.21 -11.17 15.21
N ALA A 165 -2.62 -9.91 15.07
CA ALA A 165 -3.19 -9.38 13.83
C ALA A 165 -2.19 -9.38 12.67
N VAL A 166 -2.65 -9.68 11.47
CA VAL A 166 -1.90 -9.44 10.23
C VAL A 166 -1.98 -7.95 9.90
N LEU A 167 -0.82 -7.31 9.74
CA LEU A 167 -0.71 -5.91 9.40
C LEU A 167 -0.50 -5.74 7.90
N CYS A 168 -1.18 -4.78 7.30
CA CYS A 168 -1.04 -4.46 5.89
C CYS A 168 0.05 -3.42 5.66
N ASN A 169 0.86 -3.63 4.64
CA ASN A 169 1.90 -2.69 4.24
C ASN A 169 1.48 -1.76 3.08
N ALA A 170 0.18 -1.72 2.75
CA ALA A 170 -0.36 -0.85 1.71
C ALA A 170 -0.46 0.63 2.14
N VAL A 171 -0.56 0.89 3.45
CA VAL A 171 -0.44 2.23 4.03
C VAL A 171 0.45 2.13 5.27
N MET A 172 1.57 2.83 5.25
CA MET A 172 2.53 2.87 6.35
C MET A 172 3.01 4.30 6.59
N HIS A 173 2.90 4.77 7.83
CA HIS A 173 3.45 6.08 8.22
C HIS A 173 4.58 5.89 9.21
N PHE A 174 5.74 6.47 8.92
CA PHE A 174 6.89 6.40 9.81
C PHE A 174 7.68 7.71 9.84
N GLN A 175 8.26 8.01 10.97
CA GLN A 175 9.31 9.03 11.05
C GLN A 175 10.60 8.49 10.40
N ALA A 176 11.38 9.39 9.80
CA ALA A 176 12.70 9.03 9.29
C ALA A 176 13.57 8.48 10.43
N GLY A 177 14.34 7.44 10.13
CA GLY A 177 15.21 6.77 11.11
C GLY A 177 14.49 5.90 12.14
N ALA A 178 13.18 5.61 11.99
CA ALA A 178 12.45 4.75 12.90
C ALA A 178 13.15 3.38 13.05
N PRO A 179 13.52 2.94 14.28
CA PRO A 179 14.32 1.72 14.49
C PRO A 179 13.67 0.45 13.95
N LEU A 180 12.34 0.38 13.96
CA LEU A 180 11.57 -0.72 13.38
C LEU A 180 11.91 -0.93 11.90
N LEU A 181 12.05 0.15 11.11
CA LEU A 181 12.36 0.06 9.69
C LEU A 181 13.74 -0.54 9.45
N GLN A 182 14.75 -0.15 10.24
CA GLN A 182 16.07 -0.76 10.12
C GLN A 182 16.02 -2.26 10.45
N ARG A 183 15.32 -2.66 11.52
CA ARG A 183 15.15 -4.08 11.83
C ARG A 183 14.38 -4.84 10.76
N ALA A 184 13.38 -4.21 10.13
CA ALA A 184 12.64 -4.81 9.03
C ALA A 184 13.54 -5.02 7.80
N ILE A 185 14.41 -4.06 7.46
CA ILE A 185 15.39 -4.19 6.38
C ILE A 185 16.39 -5.30 6.69
N ASP A 186 16.90 -5.35 7.92
CA ASP A 186 17.83 -6.40 8.36
C ASP A 186 17.19 -7.79 8.27
N ALA A 187 15.94 -7.92 8.68
CA ALA A 187 15.19 -9.16 8.62
C ALA A 187 14.82 -9.56 7.18
N PHE A 188 14.50 -8.57 6.32
CA PHE A 188 14.30 -8.77 4.89
C PHE A 188 15.55 -9.40 4.24
N VAL A 189 16.70 -8.81 4.46
CA VAL A 189 17.97 -9.30 3.88
C VAL A 189 18.30 -10.70 4.40
N ARG A 190 18.18 -10.93 5.72
CA ARG A 190 18.44 -12.24 6.32
C ARG A 190 17.49 -13.33 5.80
N GLY A 191 16.27 -12.97 5.43
CA GLY A 191 15.33 -13.89 4.79
C GLY A 191 15.84 -14.43 3.44
N TYR A 192 16.72 -13.69 2.78
CA TYR A 192 17.34 -14.09 1.51
C TYR A 192 18.72 -14.75 1.65
N VAL A 193 19.45 -14.51 2.73
CA VAL A 193 20.85 -14.99 2.91
C VAL A 193 21.04 -16.51 2.85
N PRO A 194 20.09 -17.38 3.30
CA PRO A 194 20.24 -18.83 3.16
C PRO A 194 20.30 -19.31 1.69
N TYR A 195 19.90 -18.47 0.77
CA TYR A 195 19.77 -18.82 -0.64
C TYR A 195 21.04 -18.51 -1.40
N THR A 196 21.91 -19.48 -1.44
CA THR A 196 23.19 -19.42 -2.16
C THR A 196 23.02 -19.60 -3.67
N PRO A 197 23.99 -19.14 -4.50
CA PRO A 197 24.00 -19.43 -5.93
C PRO A 197 23.91 -20.94 -6.19
N GLY A 198 22.96 -21.35 -7.02
CA GLY A 198 22.76 -22.78 -7.36
C GLY A 198 21.38 -23.34 -6.99
N LEU A 199 20.53 -22.53 -6.37
CA LEU A 199 19.15 -22.92 -6.07
C LEU A 199 18.35 -23.26 -7.34
N SER A 200 17.57 -24.32 -7.25
CA SER A 200 16.58 -24.66 -8.26
C SER A 200 15.49 -23.59 -8.34
N MET A 201 14.79 -23.52 -9.49
CA MET A 201 13.63 -22.64 -9.65
C MET A 201 12.52 -22.95 -8.64
N LEU A 202 12.43 -24.20 -8.18
CA LEU A 202 11.46 -24.61 -7.16
C LEU A 202 11.79 -23.99 -5.79
N GLU A 203 13.05 -23.97 -5.41
CA GLU A 203 13.53 -23.36 -4.18
C GLU A 203 13.39 -21.85 -4.22
N LEU A 204 13.70 -21.21 -5.35
CA LEU A 204 13.47 -19.79 -5.57
C LEU A 204 11.97 -19.42 -5.52
N HIS A 205 11.10 -20.33 -5.96
CA HIS A 205 9.64 -20.15 -5.85
C HIS A 205 9.15 -20.31 -4.40
N ALA A 206 9.78 -21.21 -3.64
CA ALA A 206 9.51 -21.38 -2.22
C ALA A 206 10.03 -20.20 -1.35
N LEU A 207 10.96 -19.38 -1.89
CA LEU A 207 11.44 -18.14 -1.25
C LEU A 207 10.38 -17.10 -0.99
N GLY A 208 9.29 -17.19 -1.64
CA GLY A 208 8.37 -16.13 -1.48
C GLY A 208 6.94 -16.58 -1.67
N GLN A 209 6.27 -16.83 -0.61
CA GLN A 209 4.86 -16.49 -0.61
C GLN A 209 4.79 -14.98 -0.84
N TRP A 210 3.87 -14.55 -1.67
CA TRP A 210 3.66 -13.15 -2.09
C TRP A 210 3.80 -12.12 -0.95
N GLY A 211 3.31 -12.40 0.25
CA GLY A 211 3.34 -11.49 1.39
C GLY A 211 4.51 -11.68 2.36
N ALA A 212 5.44 -12.63 2.10
CA ALA A 212 6.46 -13.03 3.09
C ALA A 212 7.38 -11.88 3.49
N MET A 213 7.76 -11.02 2.54
CA MET A 213 8.69 -9.90 2.73
C MET A 213 8.00 -8.55 2.92
N GLY A 214 6.69 -8.52 2.80
CA GLY A 214 5.83 -7.36 3.03
C GLY A 214 5.01 -7.49 4.32
N PRO A 215 3.70 -7.80 4.24
CA PRO A 215 2.79 -7.81 5.39
C PRO A 215 3.23 -8.76 6.51
N VAL A 216 3.71 -9.96 6.18
CA VAL A 216 4.15 -10.95 7.19
C VAL A 216 5.39 -10.46 7.92
N LEU A 217 6.38 -9.93 7.19
CA LEU A 217 7.58 -9.36 7.79
C LEU A 217 7.22 -8.17 8.70
N LEU A 218 6.41 -7.24 8.21
CA LEU A 218 5.95 -6.07 8.95
C LEU A 218 5.25 -6.48 10.25
N SER A 219 4.29 -7.42 10.18
CA SER A 219 3.57 -7.92 11.36
C SER A 219 4.53 -8.48 12.40
N ARG A 220 5.49 -9.31 11.97
CA ARG A 220 6.51 -9.89 12.86
C ARG A 220 7.36 -8.80 13.51
N MET A 221 7.76 -7.77 12.77
CA MET A 221 8.59 -6.69 13.30
C MET A 221 7.84 -5.80 14.29
N VAL A 222 6.57 -5.50 14.02
CA VAL A 222 5.74 -4.68 14.92
C VAL A 222 5.41 -5.46 16.21
N HIS A 223 4.96 -6.70 16.10
CA HIS A 223 4.62 -7.51 17.27
C HIS A 223 5.83 -7.89 18.13
N GLY A 224 7.00 -8.05 17.50
CA GLY A 224 8.27 -8.29 18.19
C GLY A 224 9.03 -7.01 18.59
N ALA A 225 8.42 -5.84 18.48
CA ALA A 225 9.07 -4.58 18.81
C ALA A 225 9.30 -4.46 20.33
N PRO A 226 10.45 -3.92 20.77
CA PRO A 226 10.67 -3.59 22.17
C PRO A 226 9.62 -2.61 22.70
N PRO A 227 9.25 -2.70 23.98
CA PRO A 227 8.36 -1.71 24.60
C PRO A 227 8.88 -0.29 24.39
N GLY A 228 7.99 0.62 23.99
CA GLY A 228 8.31 2.05 23.80
C GLY A 228 8.76 2.45 22.39
N GLU A 229 8.83 1.56 21.42
CA GLU A 229 9.14 1.93 20.03
C GLU A 229 8.04 2.72 19.30
N GLY A 230 6.87 2.89 19.90
CA GLY A 230 5.88 3.89 19.47
C GLY A 230 5.27 3.69 18.06
N THR A 231 5.03 2.44 17.64
CA THR A 231 4.24 2.18 16.41
C THR A 231 2.78 1.94 16.79
N CYS A 232 1.89 2.80 16.31
CA CYS A 232 0.46 2.64 16.46
C CYS A 232 -0.07 1.59 15.47
N VAL A 233 -0.86 0.67 15.97
CA VAL A 233 -1.61 -0.27 15.15
C VAL A 233 -3.04 0.24 15.04
N LEU A 234 -3.40 0.73 13.86
CA LEU A 234 -4.74 1.29 13.58
C LEU A 234 -5.73 0.16 13.32
N GLU A 235 -6.93 0.32 13.84
CA GLU A 235 -8.02 -0.61 13.60
C GLU A 235 -8.28 -0.78 12.10
N ARG A 236 -8.69 -1.98 11.70
CA ARG A 236 -8.95 -2.32 10.30
C ARG A 236 -9.91 -1.35 9.62
N ASN A 237 -10.99 -0.94 10.31
CA ASN A 237 -11.98 -0.02 9.77
C ASN A 237 -11.44 1.38 9.44
N VAL A 238 -10.23 1.71 9.89
CA VAL A 238 -9.59 3.01 9.61
C VAL A 238 -8.93 3.02 8.22
N LEU A 239 -8.16 1.97 7.88
CA LEU A 239 -7.38 1.95 6.63
C LEU A 239 -7.85 0.87 5.64
N PHE A 240 -8.39 -0.25 6.13
CA PHE A 240 -8.72 -1.43 5.31
C PHE A 240 -10.13 -1.96 5.60
N PRO A 241 -11.18 -1.10 5.50
CA PRO A 241 -12.54 -1.45 5.89
C PRO A 241 -13.22 -2.50 5.00
N LEU A 242 -12.69 -2.73 3.78
CA LEU A 242 -13.17 -3.77 2.87
C LEU A 242 -12.32 -5.02 3.00
N GLU A 243 -12.98 -6.18 3.11
CA GLU A 243 -12.27 -7.46 3.17
C GLU A 243 -11.75 -7.89 1.78
N PRO A 244 -10.54 -8.47 1.69
CA PRO A 244 -9.98 -8.92 0.42
C PRO A 244 -10.94 -9.84 -0.36
N GLY A 245 -11.59 -10.77 0.34
CA GLY A 245 -12.51 -11.74 -0.28
C GLY A 245 -13.84 -11.18 -0.76
N GLU A 246 -14.24 -10.00 -0.30
CA GLU A 246 -15.53 -9.37 -0.61
C GLU A 246 -15.39 -8.19 -1.57
N THR A 247 -14.20 -7.58 -1.64
CA THR A 247 -13.98 -6.32 -2.36
C THR A 247 -14.41 -6.38 -3.82
N ALA A 248 -14.18 -7.51 -4.51
CA ALA A 248 -14.59 -7.66 -5.91
C ALA A 248 -16.11 -7.50 -6.10
N SER A 249 -16.94 -7.82 -5.11
CA SER A 249 -18.40 -7.66 -5.18
C SER A 249 -18.84 -6.20 -5.26
N TYR A 250 -18.03 -5.27 -4.72
CA TYR A 250 -18.31 -3.83 -4.71
C TYR A 250 -17.96 -3.12 -6.02
N PHE A 251 -17.36 -3.83 -6.97
CA PHE A 251 -17.12 -3.37 -8.34
C PHE A 251 -18.34 -3.57 -9.25
N GLY A 252 -19.22 -4.51 -8.89
CA GLY A 252 -20.46 -4.80 -9.59
C GLY A 252 -21.58 -3.79 -9.32
N PRO A 253 -22.79 -3.99 -9.91
CA PRO A 253 -23.91 -3.10 -9.71
C PRO A 253 -24.23 -2.86 -8.23
N TRP A 254 -24.65 -1.64 -7.92
CA TRP A 254 -25.06 -1.23 -6.57
C TRP A 254 -26.20 -2.11 -6.05
N ASP A 255 -26.01 -2.71 -4.89
CA ASP A 255 -27.04 -3.40 -4.11
C ASP A 255 -27.23 -2.64 -2.79
N ALA A 256 -28.40 -2.03 -2.61
CA ALA A 256 -28.67 -1.18 -1.44
C ALA A 256 -28.58 -1.96 -0.11
N ARG A 257 -28.89 -3.25 -0.08
CA ARG A 257 -28.81 -4.07 1.14
C ARG A 257 -27.36 -4.37 1.54
N ARG A 258 -26.50 -4.60 0.55
CA ARG A 258 -25.07 -4.86 0.76
C ARG A 258 -24.30 -3.56 0.92
N ASP A 259 -24.50 -2.60 0.01
CA ASP A 259 -23.59 -1.47 -0.19
C ASP A 259 -23.89 -0.28 0.69
N ALA A 260 -25.18 -0.02 1.04
CA ALA A 260 -25.53 1.15 1.85
C ALA A 260 -24.90 1.12 3.27
N PRO A 261 -24.93 0.01 4.02
CA PRO A 261 -24.25 -0.05 5.31
C PRO A 261 -22.73 0.08 5.21
N VAL A 262 -22.13 -0.44 4.11
CA VAL A 262 -20.71 -0.30 3.85
C VAL A 262 -20.38 1.16 3.55
N TRP A 263 -21.13 1.80 2.67
CA TRP A 263 -20.99 3.21 2.32
C TRP A 263 -21.02 4.13 3.53
N GLU A 264 -22.01 3.95 4.41
CA GLU A 264 -22.10 4.69 5.66
C GLU A 264 -20.86 4.49 6.56
N ARG A 265 -20.41 3.25 6.70
CA ARG A 265 -19.22 2.92 7.48
C ARG A 265 -17.96 3.57 6.91
N LEU A 266 -17.79 3.59 5.59
CA LEU A 266 -16.66 4.24 4.94
C LEU A 266 -16.60 5.73 5.26
N HIS A 267 -17.74 6.43 5.23
CA HIS A 267 -17.81 7.86 5.51
C HIS A 267 -17.71 8.24 6.99
N THR A 268 -18.02 7.32 7.89
CA THR A 268 -18.05 7.62 9.33
C THR A 268 -16.78 7.18 10.06
N ARG A 269 -16.03 6.22 9.52
CA ARG A 269 -14.90 5.59 10.24
C ARG A 269 -13.63 5.46 9.43
N ALA A 270 -13.73 5.39 8.12
CA ALA A 270 -12.55 5.15 7.31
C ALA A 270 -11.76 6.44 7.01
N VAL A 271 -10.45 6.28 6.95
CA VAL A 271 -9.51 7.25 6.42
C VAL A 271 -9.11 6.85 5.00
N ALA A 272 -8.95 5.55 4.78
CA ALA A 272 -8.59 5.01 3.48
C ALA A 272 -9.32 3.69 3.21
N VAL A 273 -9.39 3.31 1.94
CA VAL A 273 -10.02 2.10 1.45
C VAL A 273 -9.08 1.41 0.47
N HIS A 274 -8.68 0.19 0.76
CA HIS A 274 -7.83 -0.61 -0.13
C HIS A 274 -8.70 -1.38 -1.12
N LEU A 275 -8.41 -1.26 -2.42
CA LEU A 275 -9.17 -1.91 -3.49
C LEU A 275 -8.66 -3.31 -3.83
N TRP A 276 -7.57 -3.77 -3.17
CA TRP A 276 -7.00 -5.12 -3.30
C TRP A 276 -6.71 -5.49 -4.77
N ASN A 277 -5.93 -4.65 -5.47
CA ASN A 277 -5.66 -4.80 -6.90
C ASN A 277 -5.14 -6.21 -7.28
N ALA A 278 -4.39 -6.87 -6.41
CA ALA A 278 -3.96 -8.26 -6.63
C ALA A 278 -5.16 -9.20 -6.91
N LEU A 279 -6.33 -8.92 -6.33
CA LEU A 279 -7.56 -9.71 -6.48
C LEU A 279 -8.56 -9.08 -7.45
N THR A 280 -8.51 -7.77 -7.65
CA THR A 280 -9.53 -7.01 -8.39
C THR A 280 -9.07 -6.44 -9.72
N LYS A 281 -7.79 -6.59 -10.09
CA LYS A 281 -7.21 -5.99 -11.31
C LYS A 281 -7.93 -6.38 -12.60
N ALA A 282 -8.51 -7.57 -12.66
CA ALA A 282 -9.28 -8.06 -13.80
C ALA A 282 -10.78 -7.74 -13.70
N THR A 283 -11.23 -7.08 -12.62
CA THR A 283 -12.65 -6.77 -12.40
C THR A 283 -12.93 -5.37 -12.92
N SER A 284 -13.85 -5.25 -13.87
CA SER A 284 -14.33 -3.98 -14.40
C SER A 284 -15.17 -3.25 -13.36
N ILE A 285 -15.03 -1.93 -13.31
CA ILE A 285 -15.82 -1.07 -12.42
C ILE A 285 -17.14 -0.75 -13.10
N THR A 286 -18.24 -1.27 -12.56
CA THR A 286 -19.58 -0.95 -13.07
C THR A 286 -19.98 0.46 -12.66
N CYS A 287 -20.58 1.21 -13.60
CA CYS A 287 -21.13 2.52 -13.33
C CYS A 287 -22.14 2.50 -12.17
N GLY A 288 -22.00 3.43 -11.24
CA GLY A 288 -22.85 3.49 -10.05
C GLY A 288 -22.57 2.43 -8.98
N SER A 289 -21.57 1.54 -9.17
CA SER A 289 -21.12 0.63 -8.12
C SER A 289 -20.55 1.39 -6.91
N LEU A 290 -20.34 0.70 -5.80
CA LEU A 290 -19.75 1.30 -4.61
C LEU A 290 -18.34 1.86 -4.92
N VAL A 291 -17.50 1.08 -5.61
CA VAL A 291 -16.14 1.52 -6.00
C VAL A 291 -16.17 2.68 -6.98
N HIS A 292 -17.10 2.68 -7.96
CA HIS A 292 -17.29 3.81 -8.86
C HIS A 292 -17.57 5.11 -8.10
N ARG A 293 -18.57 5.09 -7.21
CA ARG A 293 -18.95 6.26 -6.39
C ARG A 293 -17.79 6.72 -5.50
N LEU A 294 -17.06 5.77 -4.91
CA LEU A 294 -15.91 6.06 -4.07
C LEU A 294 -14.82 6.82 -4.85
N LEU A 295 -14.48 6.34 -6.05
CA LEU A 295 -13.47 6.98 -6.90
C LEU A 295 -13.95 8.34 -7.42
N GLU A 296 -15.22 8.46 -7.81
CA GLU A 296 -15.80 9.70 -8.32
C GLU A 296 -15.87 10.79 -7.25
N GLU A 297 -16.27 10.45 -6.02
CA GLU A 297 -16.35 11.40 -4.92
C GLU A 297 -14.98 11.95 -4.51
N ASN A 298 -13.95 11.12 -4.61
CA ASN A 298 -12.60 11.45 -4.13
C ASN A 298 -11.64 11.85 -5.25
N CYS A 299 -12.09 12.02 -6.48
CA CYS A 299 -11.27 12.54 -7.56
C CYS A 299 -11.22 14.08 -7.58
N VAL A 300 -10.23 14.60 -8.28
CA VAL A 300 -9.98 16.03 -8.44
C VAL A 300 -10.22 16.48 -9.89
N VAL A 301 -9.57 15.80 -10.83
CA VAL A 301 -9.62 16.17 -12.26
C VAL A 301 -10.86 15.60 -12.93
N CYS A 302 -11.33 14.45 -12.50
CA CYS A 302 -12.40 13.71 -13.16
C CYS A 302 -13.81 14.31 -13.02
N LYS A 303 -13.95 15.52 -12.53
CA LYS A 303 -15.22 16.16 -12.10
C LYS A 303 -16.38 16.13 -13.10
N ARG A 304 -16.29 15.50 -14.26
CA ARG A 304 -17.39 15.44 -15.26
C ARG A 304 -17.24 14.30 -16.26
N LEU A 305 -16.36 13.36 -16.00
CA LEU A 305 -16.19 12.27 -16.94
C LEU A 305 -17.24 11.21 -16.61
N GLY A 306 -18.11 10.87 -17.56
CA GLY A 306 -19.10 9.80 -17.39
C GLY A 306 -18.43 8.45 -17.09
N CYS A 307 -19.24 7.46 -16.84
CA CYS A 307 -18.80 6.11 -16.41
C CYS A 307 -17.71 5.47 -17.29
N GLU A 308 -17.62 5.85 -18.57
CA GLU A 308 -16.59 5.35 -19.48
C GLU A 308 -15.16 5.82 -19.17
N SER A 309 -15.03 6.88 -18.39
CA SER A 309 -13.74 7.53 -18.14
C SER A 309 -13.02 7.03 -16.92
N ILE A 310 -13.67 6.24 -16.06
CA ILE A 310 -13.01 5.65 -14.89
C ILE A 310 -12.05 4.52 -15.29
N GLU A 311 -12.26 3.91 -16.45
CA GLU A 311 -11.38 2.86 -16.97
C GLU A 311 -10.33 3.38 -17.96
N LYS A 312 -10.49 4.60 -18.46
CA LYS A 312 -9.56 5.22 -19.43
C LYS A 312 -8.80 6.36 -18.77
N LEU A 313 -7.49 6.33 -18.83
CA LEU A 313 -6.66 7.53 -18.72
C LEU A 313 -6.90 8.34 -20.01
N ALA A 314 -7.24 9.62 -19.84
CA ALA A 314 -7.44 10.53 -20.96
C ALA A 314 -6.16 10.71 -21.78
#